data_5b1d3e112092c25054249c360345e1f2
#
_entry.id   5b1d3e112092c25054249c360345e1f2
#
_cell.length_a   1.000
_cell.length_b   1.000
_cell.length_c   1.000
_cell.angle_alpha   90.00
_cell.angle_beta   90.00
_cell.angle_gamma   90.00
#
_symmetry.space_group_name_H-M   'P 1'
#
loop_
_entity.id
_entity.type
_entity.pdbx_description
1 polymer ?
#
loop_
_entity_poly.entity_id
_entity_poly.type
_entity_poly.pdbx_seq_one_letter_code
_entity_poly.pdbx_strand_id
1 'polypeptide(L)'
;MVWAIEFDEAAKKELAKLDPQVARRLLDFLKQRVISPKDPRSFGQALKGSKLGEFWKYRVGDFRIIAKIQDQKMIILVLRIGNRREIYR
;
A
#
# COMPACT_ATOMS: atom_id res chain seq x y z
N MET A 1 7.59 17.02 8.28
CA MET A 1 6.97 15.82 8.85
C MET A 1 6.93 14.72 7.81
N VAL A 2 7.22 13.53 8.22
CA VAL A 2 7.39 12.41 7.30
C VAL A 2 6.39 11.31 7.61
N TRP A 3 5.75 10.80 6.57
CA TRP A 3 4.89 9.63 6.70
C TRP A 3 5.73 8.39 6.92
N ALA A 4 5.23 7.47 7.75
CA ALA A 4 5.87 6.18 7.98
C ALA A 4 5.03 5.07 7.35
N ILE A 5 5.70 3.96 7.02
CA ILE A 5 5.03 2.79 6.46
C ILE A 5 5.11 1.67 7.47
N GLU A 6 3.95 1.06 7.74
CA GLU A 6 3.87 -0.14 8.56
C GLU A 6 3.16 -1.23 7.79
N PHE A 7 3.43 -2.46 8.13
CA PHE A 7 2.83 -3.62 7.47
C PHE A 7 2.06 -4.46 8.47
N ASP A 8 0.82 -4.77 8.11
CA ASP A 8 0.04 -5.74 8.85
C ASP A 8 0.64 -7.14 8.66
N GLU A 9 0.34 -8.07 9.55
CA GLU A 9 0.88 -9.42 9.49
C GLU A 9 0.59 -10.11 8.16
N ALA A 10 -0.64 -9.96 7.65
CA ALA A 10 -1.01 -10.54 6.37
C ALA A 10 -0.16 -9.96 5.24
N ALA A 11 0.09 -8.65 5.27
CA ALA A 11 0.90 -8.01 4.25
C ALA A 11 2.36 -8.45 4.34
N LYS A 12 2.88 -8.62 5.55
CA LYS A 12 4.25 -9.12 5.72
C LYS A 12 4.42 -10.49 5.11
N LYS A 13 3.45 -11.38 5.34
CA LYS A 13 3.49 -12.72 4.78
C LYS A 13 3.41 -12.70 3.26
N GLU A 14 2.55 -11.86 2.72
CA GLU A 14 2.42 -11.74 1.28
C GLU A 14 3.70 -11.19 0.64
N LEU A 15 4.30 -10.20 1.27
CA LEU A 15 5.54 -9.62 0.79
C LEU A 15 6.69 -10.66 0.79
N ALA A 16 6.74 -11.49 1.83
CA ALA A 16 7.77 -12.51 1.94
C ALA A 16 7.66 -13.60 0.87
N LYS A 17 6.47 -13.80 0.32
CA LYS A 17 6.25 -14.80 -0.74
C LYS A 17 6.58 -14.28 -2.13
N LEU A 18 6.78 -12.99 -2.28
CA LEU A 18 7.06 -12.41 -3.58
C LEU A 18 8.51 -12.63 -3.99
N ASP A 19 8.74 -12.64 -5.30
CA ASP A 19 10.09 -12.59 -5.84
C ASP A 19 10.81 -11.37 -5.23
N PRO A 20 12.08 -11.52 -4.80
CA PRO A 20 12.79 -10.39 -4.19
C PRO A 20 12.83 -9.12 -5.03
N GLN A 21 12.89 -9.27 -6.35
CA GLN A 21 12.89 -8.10 -7.24
C GLN A 21 11.54 -7.39 -7.20
N VAL A 22 10.46 -8.16 -7.16
CA VAL A 22 9.12 -7.60 -7.07
C VAL A 22 8.91 -6.93 -5.72
N ALA A 23 9.31 -7.60 -4.64
CA ALA A 23 9.20 -7.03 -3.30
C ALA A 23 9.95 -5.71 -3.19
N ARG A 24 11.16 -5.65 -3.73
CA ARG A 24 11.95 -4.41 -3.72
C ARG A 24 11.26 -3.31 -4.51
N ARG A 25 10.69 -3.65 -5.65
CA ARG A 25 9.98 -2.69 -6.49
C ARG A 25 8.79 -2.08 -5.76
N LEU A 26 8.04 -2.92 -5.02
CA LEU A 26 6.89 -2.45 -4.25
C LEU A 26 7.33 -1.54 -3.10
N LEU A 27 8.41 -1.91 -2.41
CA LEU A 27 8.94 -1.10 -1.32
C LEU A 27 9.46 0.24 -1.83
N ASP A 28 10.15 0.23 -2.97
CA ASP A 28 10.64 1.47 -3.58
C ASP A 28 9.49 2.38 -3.98
N PHE A 29 8.42 1.80 -4.52
CA PHE A 29 7.23 2.56 -4.87
C PHE A 29 6.66 3.27 -3.64
N LEU A 30 6.52 2.52 -2.53
CA LEU A 30 5.98 3.11 -1.31
C LEU A 30 6.86 4.25 -0.80
N LYS A 31 8.17 4.06 -0.83
CA LYS A 31 9.09 5.08 -0.35
C LYS A 31 9.15 6.31 -1.25
N GLN A 32 9.16 6.10 -2.55
CA GLN A 32 9.38 7.19 -3.50
C GLN A 32 8.11 7.88 -3.93
N ARG A 33 7.01 7.13 -4.01
CA ARG A 33 5.78 7.65 -4.58
C ARG A 33 4.68 7.90 -3.55
N VAL A 34 4.74 7.23 -2.42
CA VAL A 34 3.67 7.32 -1.43
C VAL A 34 4.05 8.21 -0.26
N ILE A 35 5.20 7.95 0.37
CA ILE A 35 5.59 8.75 1.54
C ILE A 35 6.43 9.97 1.21
N SER A 36 7.05 10.01 0.04
CA SER A 36 7.85 11.15 -0.38
C SER A 36 7.01 12.39 -0.69
N PRO A 37 5.87 12.27 -1.40
CA PRO A 37 4.98 13.42 -1.61
C PRO A 37 4.38 13.91 -0.31
N LYS A 38 3.84 15.12 -0.34
CA LYS A 38 3.18 15.69 0.82
C LYS A 38 1.92 14.94 1.20
N ASP A 39 1.25 14.34 0.23
CA ASP A 39 0.00 13.64 0.46
C ASP A 39 0.07 12.23 -0.15
N PRO A 40 -0.03 11.18 0.68
CA PRO A 40 0.00 9.81 0.16
C PRO A 40 -1.16 9.49 -0.77
N ARG A 41 -2.19 10.33 -0.79
CA ARG A 41 -3.33 10.16 -1.70
C ARG A 41 -3.07 10.71 -3.09
N SER A 42 -1.89 11.28 -3.34
CA SER A 42 -1.53 11.79 -4.66
C SER A 42 -1.47 10.66 -5.70
N PHE A 43 -1.20 9.45 -5.25
CA PHE A 43 -1.19 8.27 -6.11
C PHE A 43 -2.23 7.28 -5.59
N GLY A 44 -2.70 6.42 -6.48
CA GLY A 44 -3.67 5.43 -6.11
C GLY A 44 -5.09 5.96 -6.12
N GLN A 45 -5.99 5.17 -5.57
CA GLN A 45 -7.43 5.46 -5.58
C GLN A 45 -8.08 4.95 -4.30
N ALA A 46 -9.17 5.61 -3.93
CA ALA A 46 -9.98 5.12 -2.81
C ALA A 46 -10.55 3.75 -3.14
N LEU A 47 -10.53 2.86 -2.17
CA LEU A 47 -11.11 1.54 -2.33
C LEU A 47 -12.63 1.67 -2.24
N LYS A 48 -13.33 1.19 -3.26
CA LYS A 48 -14.80 1.27 -3.30
C LYS A 48 -15.39 0.49 -2.14
N GLY A 49 -16.42 1.07 -1.53
CA GLY A 49 -17.09 0.44 -0.41
C GLY A 49 -16.43 0.67 0.93
N SER A 50 -15.27 1.29 0.96
CA SER A 50 -14.63 1.62 2.22
C SER A 50 -15.39 2.76 2.89
N LYS A 51 -15.66 2.61 4.18
CA LYS A 51 -16.29 3.65 4.94
C LYS A 51 -15.26 4.73 5.27
N LEU A 52 -15.65 5.98 5.19
CA LEU A 52 -14.82 7.11 5.58
C LEU A 52 -13.59 7.34 4.70
N GLY A 53 -13.45 6.60 3.58
CA GLY A 53 -12.35 6.79 2.67
C GLY A 53 -10.98 6.48 3.26
N GLU A 54 -10.95 5.64 4.30
CA GLU A 54 -9.70 5.29 4.96
C GLU A 54 -8.84 4.33 4.16
N PHE A 55 -9.47 3.48 3.37
CA PHE A 55 -8.78 2.44 2.62
C PHE A 55 -8.42 2.94 1.23
N TRP A 56 -7.19 2.65 0.82
CA TRP A 56 -6.62 3.17 -0.41
C TRP A 56 -5.90 2.06 -1.14
N LYS A 57 -5.95 2.08 -2.46
CA LYS A 57 -5.24 1.09 -3.26
C LYS A 57 -4.21 1.76 -4.15
N TYR A 58 -3.06 1.13 -4.25
CA TYR A 58 -1.99 1.55 -5.14
C TYR A 58 -1.71 0.46 -6.15
N ARG A 59 -1.40 0.88 -7.36
CA ARG A 59 -1.13 -0.04 -8.44
C ARG A 59 0.34 0.03 -8.82
N VAL A 60 1.01 -1.13 -8.82
CA VAL A 60 2.41 -1.24 -9.23
C VAL A 60 2.51 -2.42 -10.20
N GLY A 61 2.47 -2.12 -11.51
CA GLY A 61 2.42 -3.16 -12.52
C GLY A 61 1.18 -4.02 -12.36
N ASP A 62 1.36 -5.33 -12.23
CA ASP A 62 0.27 -6.27 -12.03
C ASP A 62 -0.11 -6.47 -10.57
N PHE A 63 0.56 -5.75 -9.67
CA PHE A 63 0.33 -5.89 -8.24
C PHE A 63 -0.51 -4.76 -7.69
N ARG A 64 -1.17 -5.05 -6.58
CA ARG A 64 -1.98 -4.08 -5.84
C ARG A 64 -1.52 -4.04 -4.42
N ILE A 65 -1.49 -2.85 -3.87
CA ILE A 65 -1.22 -2.63 -2.45
C ILE A 65 -2.47 -1.98 -1.87
N ILE A 66 -3.02 -2.61 -0.85
CA ILE A 66 -4.16 -2.04 -0.13
C ILE A 66 -3.67 -1.58 1.22
N ALA A 67 -3.95 -0.32 1.53
CA ALA A 67 -3.44 0.30 2.74
C ALA A 67 -4.51 1.12 3.42
N LYS A 68 -4.34 1.31 4.71
CA LYS A 68 -5.14 2.22 5.50
C LYS A 68 -4.30 3.46 5.76
N ILE A 69 -4.84 4.62 5.40
CA ILE A 69 -4.13 5.88 5.61
C ILE A 69 -4.58 6.46 6.95
N GLN A 70 -3.65 6.53 7.88
CA GLN A 70 -3.92 7.03 9.23
C GLN A 70 -3.35 8.43 9.35
N ASP A 71 -4.16 9.42 9.03
CA ASP A 71 -3.71 10.80 8.92
C ASP A 71 -3.16 11.36 10.23
N GLN A 72 -3.84 11.10 11.33
CA GLN A 72 -3.43 11.65 12.62
C GLN A 72 -2.08 11.10 13.07
N LYS A 73 -1.78 9.87 12.70
CA LYS A 73 -0.51 9.23 13.05
C LYS A 73 0.53 9.39 11.97
N MET A 74 0.13 9.85 10.80
CA MET A 74 0.98 9.92 9.61
C MET A 74 1.59 8.57 9.27
N ILE A 75 0.75 7.53 9.31
CA ILE A 75 1.15 6.16 9.02
C ILE A 75 0.35 5.62 7.85
N ILE A 76 1.05 4.96 6.94
CA ILE A 76 0.44 4.17 5.88
C ILE A 76 0.54 2.71 6.31
N LEU A 77 -0.57 2.15 6.75
CA LEU A 77 -0.59 0.75 7.18
C LEU A 77 -0.97 -0.13 6.01
N VAL A 78 0.01 -0.88 5.52
CA VAL A 78 -0.21 -1.80 4.39
C VAL A 78 -0.92 -3.04 4.90
N LEU A 79 -2.12 -3.29 4.38
CA LEU A 79 -2.97 -4.39 4.80
C LEU A 79 -2.84 -5.62 3.91
N ARG A 80 -2.75 -5.42 2.61
CA ARG A 80 -2.67 -6.52 1.64
C ARG A 80 -1.73 -6.16 0.51
N ILE A 81 -1.01 -7.14 0.02
CA ILE A 81 -0.17 -7.03 -1.16
C ILE A 81 -0.40 -8.28 -1.99
N GLY A 82 -0.64 -8.12 -3.28
CA GLY A 82 -0.79 -9.29 -4.11
C GLY A 82 -1.09 -8.94 -5.55
N ASN A 83 -1.19 -10.00 -6.35
CA ASN A 83 -1.54 -9.87 -7.74
C ASN A 83 -3.00 -9.43 -7.84
N ARG A 84 -3.29 -8.62 -8.86
CA ARG A 84 -4.63 -8.10 -9.11
C ARG A 84 -5.72 -9.17 -9.02
N ARG A 85 -5.45 -10.35 -9.59
CA ARG A 85 -6.45 -11.42 -9.63
C ARG A 85 -6.74 -12.02 -8.27
N GLU A 86 -5.77 -12.01 -7.38
CA GLU A 86 -5.91 -12.63 -6.06
C GLU A 86 -6.56 -11.72 -5.05
N ILE A 87 -6.24 -10.43 -5.09
CA ILE A 87 -6.73 -9.48 -4.11
C ILE A 87 -8.23 -9.24 -4.21
N TYR A 88 -8.77 -9.29 -5.42
CA TYR A 88 -10.17 -8.93 -5.66
C TYR A 88 -11.11 -10.13 -5.80
N ARG A 89 -10.68 -11.26 -5.37
CA ARG A 89 -11.56 -12.42 -5.32
C ARG A 89 -12.50 -12.38 -4.14
#